data_0eb4642e4d114eedbbdf11b5c18cd47b
#
_entry.id   0eb4642e4d114eedbbdf11b5c18cd47b
#
_cell.length_a   1.000
_cell.length_b   1.000
_cell.length_c   1.000
_cell.angle_alpha   90.00
_cell.angle_beta   90.00
_cell.angle_gamma   90.00
#
_symmetry.space_group_name_H-M   'P 1'
#
loop_
_entity.id
_entity.type
_entity.pdbx_description
1 polymer ?
#
loop_
_entity_poly.entity_id
_entity_poly.type
_entity_poly.pdbx_seq_one_letter_code
_entity_poly.pdbx_strand_id
1 'polypeptide(L)'
;MTQTVTRWWLVRHAPVIGVNGRVYGQDDIEADTADDAEFRHLAGLLPHDAIWLVSHLKRTHQTASAIFAARVTATVPAPIITSDLAEQHFGDWQGMTYADLEALRGADYLRFWHSPASERPPGGESFEDVVARVGGAMARITAEHAGRDIVAVVHGGTIRAALAVALGIEAERVLGFAVDTCSVTRLDHLNQGTESAAWRIVAVNQHPNALSR
;
A
#
# COMPACT_ATOMS: atom_id res chain seq x y z
N MET A 1 25.43 -3.61 21.49
CA MET A 1 24.11 -2.98 21.30
C MET A 1 23.22 -3.97 20.57
N THR A 2 22.04 -4.29 21.10
CA THR A 2 21.11 -5.21 20.45
C THR A 2 20.43 -4.50 19.29
N GLN A 3 20.57 -5.02 18.09
CA GLN A 3 19.88 -4.53 16.89
C GLN A 3 18.36 -4.72 17.07
N THR A 4 17.60 -3.65 16.96
CA THR A 4 16.14 -3.71 16.98
C THR A 4 15.61 -3.74 15.55
N VAL A 5 14.73 -4.68 15.23
CA VAL A 5 14.14 -4.84 13.90
C VAL A 5 12.64 -4.63 13.96
N THR A 6 12.16 -3.56 13.33
CA THR A 6 10.71 -3.34 13.11
C THR A 6 10.34 -3.85 11.74
N ARG A 7 9.32 -4.73 11.65
CA ARG A 7 8.97 -5.42 10.41
C ARG A 7 7.64 -4.92 9.89
N TRP A 8 7.64 -4.36 8.68
CA TRP A 8 6.47 -3.93 7.96
C TRP A 8 6.01 -4.99 6.98
N TRP A 9 4.77 -5.40 7.12
CA TRP A 9 4.05 -6.30 6.23
C TRP A 9 2.96 -5.50 5.53
N LEU A 10 3.26 -5.03 4.34
CA LEU A 10 2.36 -4.20 3.53
C LEU A 10 1.50 -5.12 2.67
N VAL A 11 0.20 -5.12 2.89
CA VAL A 11 -0.78 -5.91 2.14
C VAL A 11 -1.56 -4.98 1.23
N ARG A 12 -1.56 -5.20 -0.09
CA ARG A 12 -2.48 -4.48 -0.95
C ARG A 12 -3.89 -5.00 -0.74
N HIS A 13 -4.87 -4.10 -0.59
CA HIS A 13 -6.27 -4.47 -0.45
C HIS A 13 -6.73 -5.44 -1.55
N ALA A 14 -7.79 -6.20 -1.30
CA ALA A 14 -8.42 -7.12 -2.24
C ALA A 14 -8.93 -6.39 -3.51
N PRO A 15 -9.22 -7.11 -4.60
CA PRO A 15 -9.83 -6.51 -5.79
C PRO A 15 -11.03 -5.65 -5.44
N VAL A 16 -11.30 -4.61 -6.22
CA VAL A 16 -12.44 -3.71 -6.00
C VAL A 16 -13.59 -4.03 -6.96
N ILE A 17 -14.82 -3.78 -6.50
CA ILE A 17 -16.04 -4.11 -7.24
C ILE A 17 -16.48 -2.89 -8.08
N GLY A 18 -16.85 -3.11 -9.33
CA GLY A 18 -17.58 -2.12 -10.14
C GLY A 18 -16.76 -0.97 -10.72
N VAL A 19 -15.41 -1.05 -10.70
CA VAL A 19 -14.55 0.06 -11.18
C VAL A 19 -14.56 0.22 -12.70
N ASN A 20 -14.72 -0.88 -13.46
CA ASN A 20 -14.87 -0.88 -14.93
C ASN A 20 -13.83 -0.01 -15.67
N GLY A 21 -12.54 -0.12 -15.31
CA GLY A 21 -11.45 0.65 -15.94
C GLY A 21 -11.42 2.13 -15.58
N ARG A 22 -12.00 2.54 -14.45
CA ARG A 22 -11.96 3.92 -13.96
C ARG A 22 -10.81 4.14 -13.00
N VAL A 23 -10.29 5.36 -12.99
CA VAL A 23 -9.40 5.85 -11.95
C VAL A 23 -10.24 6.09 -10.70
N TYR A 24 -9.94 5.39 -9.60
CA TYR A 24 -10.75 5.49 -8.39
C TYR A 24 -10.00 6.10 -7.18
N GLY A 25 -8.66 6.10 -7.19
CA GLY A 25 -7.86 6.76 -6.15
C GLY A 25 -8.41 6.61 -4.73
N GLN A 26 -8.90 7.71 -4.17
CA GLN A 26 -9.50 7.76 -2.83
C GLN A 26 -11.04 7.65 -2.83
N ASP A 27 -11.67 7.31 -3.94
CA ASP A 27 -13.10 6.95 -3.91
C ASP A 27 -13.30 5.73 -3.01
N ASP A 28 -14.36 5.77 -2.21
CA ASP A 28 -14.59 4.77 -1.18
C ASP A 28 -15.36 3.55 -1.72
N ILE A 29 -14.67 2.78 -2.57
CA ILE A 29 -15.18 1.61 -3.28
C ILE A 29 -14.98 0.34 -2.45
N GLU A 30 -15.93 -0.60 -2.59
CA GLU A 30 -15.91 -1.89 -1.89
C GLU A 30 -14.91 -2.86 -2.48
N ALA A 31 -14.33 -3.68 -1.61
CA ALA A 31 -13.47 -4.80 -2.00
C ALA A 31 -14.28 -6.07 -2.24
N ASP A 32 -13.85 -6.87 -3.20
CA ASP A 32 -14.29 -8.25 -3.37
C ASP A 32 -13.49 -9.14 -2.42
N THR A 33 -14.18 -9.71 -1.45
CA THR A 33 -13.61 -10.59 -0.43
C THR A 33 -14.17 -12.00 -0.49
N ALA A 34 -14.66 -12.43 -1.66
CA ALA A 34 -15.31 -13.72 -1.82
C ALA A 34 -14.32 -14.92 -1.91
N ASP A 35 -13.04 -14.69 -2.23
CA ASP A 35 -12.05 -15.77 -2.33
C ASP A 35 -11.47 -16.17 -0.97
N ASP A 36 -12.14 -17.06 -0.28
CA ASP A 36 -11.68 -17.60 1.02
C ASP A 36 -10.29 -18.24 0.96
N ALA A 37 -9.87 -18.80 -0.18
CA ALA A 37 -8.57 -19.45 -0.29
C ALA A 37 -7.43 -18.43 -0.24
N GLU A 38 -7.64 -17.28 -0.86
CA GLU A 38 -6.69 -16.16 -0.83
C GLU A 38 -6.52 -15.61 0.58
N PHE A 39 -7.62 -15.41 1.32
CA PHE A 39 -7.56 -14.90 2.70
C PHE A 39 -6.96 -15.91 3.67
N ARG A 40 -7.19 -17.22 3.49
CA ARG A 40 -6.47 -18.25 4.27
C ARG A 40 -4.96 -18.23 4.00
N HIS A 41 -4.54 -18.00 2.75
CA HIS A 41 -3.13 -17.86 2.41
C HIS A 41 -2.52 -16.64 3.08
N LEU A 42 -3.15 -15.46 2.98
CA LEU A 42 -2.71 -14.24 3.67
C LEU A 42 -2.64 -14.43 5.19
N ALA A 43 -3.66 -15.03 5.77
CA ALA A 43 -3.72 -15.32 7.20
C ALA A 43 -2.53 -16.19 7.68
N GLY A 44 -2.09 -17.14 6.83
CA GLY A 44 -0.94 -18.00 7.09
C GLY A 44 0.42 -17.33 6.93
N LEU A 45 0.52 -16.29 6.07
CA LEU A 45 1.76 -15.55 5.84
C LEU A 45 2.04 -14.49 6.91
N LEU A 46 0.98 -13.86 7.44
CA LEU A 46 1.11 -12.68 8.28
C LEU A 46 1.31 -13.05 9.75
N PRO A 47 2.12 -12.27 10.51
CA PRO A 47 2.40 -12.56 11.92
C PRO A 47 1.10 -12.52 12.77
N HIS A 48 1.03 -13.37 13.78
CA HIS A 48 -0.11 -13.43 14.68
C HIS A 48 -0.16 -12.26 15.66
N ASP A 49 0.98 -11.90 16.24
CA ASP A 49 1.12 -10.74 17.14
C ASP A 49 1.70 -9.57 16.38
N ALA A 50 0.83 -8.73 15.83
CA ALA A 50 1.21 -7.55 15.09
C ALA A 50 0.33 -6.35 15.43
N ILE A 51 0.87 -5.16 15.23
CA ILE A 51 0.09 -3.93 15.16
C ILE A 51 -0.57 -3.87 13.79
N TRP A 52 -1.90 -3.71 13.75
CA TRP A 52 -2.65 -3.65 12.49
C TRP A 52 -3.01 -2.23 12.15
N LEU A 53 -2.72 -1.85 10.91
CA LEU A 53 -3.04 -0.55 10.34
C LEU A 53 -3.91 -0.72 9.09
N VAL A 54 -4.83 0.20 8.89
CA VAL A 54 -5.63 0.34 7.68
C VAL A 54 -5.67 1.81 7.27
N SER A 55 -5.89 2.12 5.99
CA SER A 55 -6.25 3.49 5.61
C SER A 55 -7.71 3.78 6.02
N HIS A 56 -8.18 5.00 5.79
CA HIS A 56 -9.58 5.36 6.02
C HIS A 56 -10.56 4.77 4.98
N LEU A 57 -10.04 4.18 3.88
CA LEU A 57 -10.86 3.66 2.77
C LEU A 57 -11.37 2.25 3.09
N LYS A 58 -12.69 2.04 2.94
CA LYS A 58 -13.39 0.81 3.37
C LYS A 58 -12.81 -0.48 2.79
N ARG A 59 -12.26 -0.47 1.57
CA ARG A 59 -11.63 -1.65 0.96
C ARG A 59 -10.47 -2.21 1.79
N THR A 60 -9.73 -1.37 2.54
CA THR A 60 -8.67 -1.83 3.43
C THR A 60 -9.24 -2.47 4.69
N HIS A 61 -10.32 -1.93 5.23
CA HIS A 61 -11.05 -2.50 6.37
C HIS A 61 -11.68 -3.84 6.01
N GLN A 62 -12.34 -3.95 4.85
CA GLN A 62 -12.96 -5.18 4.38
C GLN A 62 -11.91 -6.28 4.17
N THR A 63 -10.77 -5.95 3.54
CA THR A 63 -9.65 -6.88 3.36
C THR A 63 -9.09 -7.35 4.71
N ALA A 64 -8.85 -6.44 5.65
CA ALA A 64 -8.38 -6.81 6.99
C ALA A 64 -9.38 -7.72 7.72
N SER A 65 -10.67 -7.40 7.64
CA SER A 65 -11.74 -8.22 8.23
C SER A 65 -11.79 -9.63 7.64
N ALA A 66 -11.62 -9.77 6.32
CA ALA A 66 -11.57 -11.07 5.66
C ALA A 66 -10.34 -11.90 6.08
N ILE A 67 -9.16 -11.25 6.23
CA ILE A 67 -7.97 -11.91 6.78
C ILE A 67 -8.22 -12.37 8.22
N PHE A 68 -8.86 -11.56 9.06
CA PHE A 68 -9.18 -11.94 10.44
C PHE A 68 -10.17 -13.11 10.49
N ALA A 69 -11.19 -13.10 9.65
CA ALA A 69 -12.16 -14.19 9.56
C ALA A 69 -11.51 -15.53 9.15
N ALA A 70 -10.46 -15.47 8.32
CA ALA A 70 -9.70 -16.64 7.89
C ALA A 70 -8.73 -17.17 8.97
N ARG A 71 -8.46 -16.40 10.03
CA ARG A 71 -7.59 -16.83 11.15
C ARG A 71 -8.37 -17.65 12.16
N VAL A 72 -7.78 -18.74 12.60
CA VAL A 72 -8.30 -19.52 13.74
C VAL A 72 -7.75 -18.89 15.03
N THR A 73 -8.26 -17.69 15.40
CA THR A 73 -7.83 -17.00 16.63
C THR A 73 -9.04 -16.51 17.43
N ALA A 74 -8.91 -16.52 18.75
CA ALA A 74 -9.95 -16.04 19.65
C ALA A 74 -10.04 -14.50 19.76
N THR A 75 -9.00 -13.78 19.32
CA THR A 75 -8.91 -12.32 19.47
C THR A 75 -8.58 -11.68 18.15
N VAL A 76 -9.46 -10.77 17.69
CA VAL A 76 -9.25 -9.92 16.51
C VAL A 76 -8.77 -8.55 16.99
N PRO A 77 -7.57 -8.09 16.62
CA PRO A 77 -7.13 -6.75 17.00
C PRO A 77 -7.97 -5.69 16.28
N ALA A 78 -8.23 -4.57 16.93
CA ALA A 78 -8.81 -3.41 16.27
C ALA A 78 -7.73 -2.70 15.46
N PRO A 79 -7.84 -2.56 14.12
CA PRO A 79 -6.85 -1.85 13.33
C PRO A 79 -6.83 -0.36 13.65
N ILE A 80 -5.64 0.24 13.67
CA ILE A 80 -5.45 1.68 13.78
C ILE A 80 -5.69 2.29 12.39
N ILE A 81 -6.58 3.26 12.30
CA ILE A 81 -6.86 3.97 11.05
C ILE A 81 -5.81 5.05 10.85
N THR A 82 -5.13 5.02 9.69
CA THR A 82 -4.05 5.94 9.33
C THR A 82 -4.29 6.49 7.94
N SER A 83 -4.83 7.72 7.85
CA SER A 83 -5.12 8.38 6.56
C SER A 83 -3.85 8.65 5.74
N ASP A 84 -2.72 8.83 6.40
CA ASP A 84 -1.41 9.01 5.74
C ASP A 84 -0.97 7.80 4.91
N LEU A 85 -1.61 6.64 5.07
CA LEU A 85 -1.38 5.43 4.27
C LEU A 85 -2.48 5.21 3.21
N ALA A 86 -3.27 6.22 2.87
CA ALA A 86 -4.27 6.14 1.80
C ALA A 86 -3.63 6.07 0.42
N GLU A 87 -4.43 5.67 -0.59
CA GLU A 87 -4.04 5.69 -2.00
C GLU A 87 -3.78 7.13 -2.48
N GLN A 88 -3.11 7.29 -3.62
CA GLN A 88 -2.98 8.57 -4.29
C GLN A 88 -4.36 9.17 -4.57
N HIS A 89 -4.53 10.44 -4.23
CA HIS A 89 -5.73 11.20 -4.59
C HIS A 89 -5.58 11.72 -6.01
N PHE A 90 -6.42 11.22 -6.91
CA PHE A 90 -6.36 11.63 -8.33
C PHE A 90 -7.24 12.86 -8.65
N GLY A 91 -7.73 13.56 -7.64
CA GLY A 91 -8.50 14.80 -7.80
C GLY A 91 -9.66 14.65 -8.78
N ASP A 92 -9.77 15.58 -9.73
CA ASP A 92 -10.82 15.62 -10.74
C ASP A 92 -10.84 14.44 -11.70
N TRP A 93 -9.81 13.58 -11.65
CA TRP A 93 -9.75 12.39 -12.50
C TRP A 93 -10.44 11.17 -11.89
N GLN A 94 -10.78 11.23 -10.61
CA GLN A 94 -11.49 10.13 -9.97
C GLN A 94 -12.87 9.92 -10.62
N GLY A 95 -13.22 8.67 -10.86
CA GLY A 95 -14.45 8.27 -11.57
C GLY A 95 -14.36 8.29 -13.10
N MET A 96 -13.32 8.90 -13.69
CA MET A 96 -13.13 8.92 -15.15
C MET A 96 -12.49 7.62 -15.64
N THR A 97 -12.82 7.19 -16.85
CA THR A 97 -12.09 6.12 -17.53
C THR A 97 -10.79 6.67 -18.12
N TYR A 98 -9.82 5.78 -18.37
CA TYR A 98 -8.58 6.19 -19.07
C TYR A 98 -8.87 6.76 -20.47
N ALA A 99 -9.88 6.25 -21.16
CA ALA A 99 -10.30 6.78 -22.47
C ALA A 99 -10.89 8.21 -22.36
N ASP A 100 -11.70 8.46 -21.33
CA ASP A 100 -12.25 9.79 -21.09
C ASP A 100 -11.14 10.78 -20.75
N LEU A 101 -10.14 10.36 -19.95
CA LEU A 101 -8.99 11.18 -19.60
C LEU A 101 -8.13 11.52 -20.83
N GLU A 102 -7.88 10.55 -21.70
CA GLU A 102 -7.14 10.76 -22.94
C GLU A 102 -7.86 11.76 -23.86
N ALA A 103 -9.18 11.60 -24.03
CA ALA A 103 -10.00 12.49 -24.85
C ALA A 103 -10.06 13.91 -24.29
N LEU A 104 -10.13 14.05 -22.95
CA LEU A 104 -10.26 15.35 -22.29
C LEU A 104 -8.94 16.14 -22.28
N ARG A 105 -7.80 15.48 -22.20
CA ARG A 105 -6.53 16.11 -21.84
C ARG A 105 -5.47 16.13 -22.95
N GLY A 106 -5.63 15.35 -24.00
CA GLY A 106 -4.70 15.36 -25.15
C GLY A 106 -3.22 15.31 -24.72
N ALA A 107 -2.48 16.38 -24.99
CA ALA A 107 -1.04 16.45 -24.68
C ALA A 107 -0.71 16.38 -23.17
N ASP A 108 -1.57 16.89 -22.28
CA ASP A 108 -1.37 16.84 -20.83
C ASP A 108 -1.51 15.42 -20.29
N TYR A 109 -2.42 14.64 -20.86
CA TYR A 109 -2.56 13.22 -20.55
C TYR A 109 -1.29 12.43 -20.91
N LEU A 110 -0.76 12.67 -22.11
CA LEU A 110 0.50 12.05 -22.53
C LEU A 110 1.67 12.44 -21.62
N ARG A 111 1.76 13.73 -21.23
CA ARG A 111 2.81 14.21 -20.32
C ARG A 111 2.74 13.51 -18.95
N PHE A 112 1.54 13.35 -18.39
CA PHE A 112 1.35 12.62 -17.14
C PHE A 112 1.90 11.19 -17.22
N TRP A 113 1.64 10.48 -18.31
CA TRP A 113 2.15 9.11 -18.46
C TRP A 113 3.64 9.02 -18.81
N HIS A 114 4.25 10.13 -19.23
CA HIS A 114 5.70 10.21 -19.40
C HIS A 114 6.47 10.50 -18.10
N SER A 115 5.84 11.21 -17.16
CA SER A 115 6.43 11.57 -15.86
C SER A 115 5.37 11.47 -14.74
N PRO A 116 4.78 10.28 -14.54
CA PRO A 116 3.63 10.12 -13.65
C PRO A 116 3.96 10.37 -12.16
N ALA A 117 5.23 10.38 -11.76
CA ALA A 117 5.60 10.65 -10.38
C ALA A 117 5.47 12.13 -10.01
N SER A 118 5.91 13.03 -10.87
CA SER A 118 5.94 14.49 -10.60
C SER A 118 4.67 15.22 -11.03
N GLU A 119 3.96 14.71 -12.04
CA GLU A 119 2.74 15.35 -12.53
C GLU A 119 1.59 15.18 -11.54
N ARG A 120 0.83 16.26 -11.35
CA ARG A 120 -0.26 16.31 -10.39
C ARG A 120 -1.62 16.40 -11.09
N PRO A 121 -2.56 15.47 -10.84
CA PRO A 121 -3.94 15.66 -11.27
C PRO A 121 -4.55 16.91 -10.64
N PRO A 122 -5.43 17.65 -11.34
CA PRO A 122 -6.10 18.82 -10.76
C PRO A 122 -6.86 18.46 -9.48
N GLY A 123 -6.60 19.19 -8.41
CA GLY A 123 -7.19 18.91 -7.09
C GLY A 123 -6.68 17.64 -6.40
N GLY A 124 -5.67 16.98 -6.97
CA GLY A 124 -5.11 15.74 -6.45
C GLY A 124 -3.68 15.84 -5.93
N GLU A 125 -3.04 14.69 -5.75
CA GLU A 125 -1.65 14.52 -5.34
C GLU A 125 -0.78 14.08 -6.54
N SER A 126 0.48 14.57 -6.62
CA SER A 126 1.50 13.87 -7.38
C SER A 126 1.91 12.59 -6.65
N PHE A 127 2.54 11.66 -7.33
CA PHE A 127 3.06 10.49 -6.65
C PHE A 127 4.22 10.82 -5.69
N GLU A 128 4.97 11.90 -5.98
CA GLU A 128 5.98 12.43 -5.06
C GLU A 128 5.37 12.91 -3.74
N ASP A 129 4.16 13.51 -3.75
CA ASP A 129 3.45 13.86 -2.51
C ASP A 129 3.08 12.61 -1.71
N VAL A 130 2.66 11.54 -2.40
CA VAL A 130 2.37 10.25 -1.75
C VAL A 130 3.63 9.69 -1.09
N VAL A 131 4.78 9.73 -1.77
CA VAL A 131 6.07 9.29 -1.20
C VAL A 131 6.43 10.09 0.05
N ALA A 132 6.28 11.41 0.01
CA ALA A 132 6.57 12.27 1.16
C ALA A 132 5.65 11.96 2.35
N ARG A 133 4.33 11.84 2.11
CA ARG A 133 3.31 11.54 3.12
C ARG A 133 3.53 10.15 3.75
N VAL A 134 3.72 9.14 2.93
CA VAL A 134 3.97 7.76 3.38
C VAL A 134 5.29 7.67 4.14
N GLY A 135 6.35 8.35 3.67
CA GLY A 135 7.64 8.39 4.34
C GLY A 135 7.54 8.97 5.76
N GLY A 136 6.84 10.08 5.92
CA GLY A 136 6.58 10.68 7.23
C GLY A 136 5.79 9.74 8.16
N ALA A 137 4.76 9.08 7.63
CA ALA A 137 3.97 8.11 8.38
C ALA A 137 4.82 6.89 8.81
N MET A 138 5.60 6.32 7.89
CA MET A 138 6.47 5.18 8.20
C MET A 138 7.51 5.52 9.27
N ALA A 139 8.14 6.69 9.19
CA ALA A 139 9.13 7.12 10.19
C ALA A 139 8.49 7.22 11.59
N ARG A 140 7.34 7.89 11.71
CA ARG A 140 6.60 8.05 12.96
C ARG A 140 6.15 6.72 13.54
N ILE A 141 5.47 5.90 12.74
CA ILE A 141 4.91 4.62 13.18
C ILE A 141 6.01 3.61 13.54
N THR A 142 7.12 3.60 12.78
CA THR A 142 8.29 2.77 13.11
C THR A 142 8.89 3.13 14.46
N ALA A 143 8.97 4.42 14.80
CA ALA A 143 9.45 4.88 16.08
C ALA A 143 8.52 4.50 17.24
N GLU A 144 7.19 4.66 17.05
CA GLU A 144 6.16 4.32 18.04
C GLU A 144 6.11 2.81 18.35
N HIS A 145 6.40 1.98 17.34
CA HIS A 145 6.28 0.52 17.44
C HIS A 145 7.63 -0.20 17.21
N ALA A 146 8.71 0.40 17.69
CA ALA A 146 10.05 -0.15 17.50
C ALA A 146 10.16 -1.61 17.99
N GLY A 147 10.71 -2.46 17.14
CA GLY A 147 10.90 -3.89 17.43
C GLY A 147 9.66 -4.78 17.21
N ARG A 148 8.52 -4.22 16.78
CA ARG A 148 7.27 -4.96 16.55
C ARG A 148 7.10 -5.35 15.09
N ASP A 149 6.21 -6.28 14.87
CA ASP A 149 5.62 -6.54 13.56
C ASP A 149 4.43 -5.58 13.34
N ILE A 150 4.39 -4.95 12.17
CA ILE A 150 3.34 -4.02 11.73
C ILE A 150 2.75 -4.56 10.45
N VAL A 151 1.47 -4.91 10.47
CA VAL A 151 0.70 -5.29 9.27
C VAL A 151 -0.13 -4.09 8.84
N ALA A 152 0.11 -3.58 7.64
CA ALA A 152 -0.64 -2.47 7.09
C ALA A 152 -1.39 -2.92 5.83
N VAL A 153 -2.72 -2.95 5.89
CA VAL A 153 -3.54 -3.18 4.71
C VAL A 153 -3.78 -1.85 4.01
N VAL A 154 -3.17 -1.70 2.85
CA VAL A 154 -3.02 -0.42 2.13
C VAL A 154 -3.23 -0.59 0.62
N HIS A 155 -2.59 0.23 -0.20
CA HIS A 155 -2.87 0.40 -1.63
C HIS A 155 -1.61 0.25 -2.47
N GLY A 156 -1.80 0.12 -3.79
CA GLY A 156 -0.70 -0.07 -4.73
C GLY A 156 0.27 1.11 -4.76
N GLY A 157 -0.24 2.34 -4.80
CA GLY A 157 0.59 3.55 -4.74
C GLY A 157 1.31 3.68 -3.39
N THR A 158 0.62 3.42 -2.29
CA THR A 158 1.20 3.44 -0.93
C THR A 158 2.36 2.45 -0.79
N ILE A 159 2.24 1.22 -1.31
CA ILE A 159 3.31 0.22 -1.25
C ILE A 159 4.51 0.64 -2.09
N ARG A 160 4.28 1.16 -3.30
CA ARG A 160 5.36 1.71 -4.13
C ARG A 160 6.06 2.89 -3.44
N ALA A 161 5.30 3.79 -2.81
CA ALA A 161 5.85 4.89 -2.02
C ALA A 161 6.72 4.37 -0.86
N ALA A 162 6.27 3.34 -0.14
CA ALA A 162 7.06 2.70 0.91
C ALA A 162 8.36 2.09 0.37
N LEU A 163 8.34 1.51 -0.83
CA LEU A 163 9.55 1.01 -1.52
C LEU A 163 10.49 2.15 -1.90
N ALA A 164 9.99 3.30 -2.41
CA ALA A 164 10.81 4.48 -2.70
C ALA A 164 11.57 4.95 -1.45
N VAL A 165 10.86 5.07 -0.33
CA VAL A 165 11.43 5.45 0.98
C VAL A 165 12.48 4.43 1.44
N ALA A 166 12.15 3.14 1.40
CA ALA A 166 13.04 2.09 1.89
C ALA A 166 14.30 1.90 1.03
N LEU A 167 14.20 2.10 -0.28
CA LEU A 167 15.32 1.99 -1.21
C LEU A 167 16.11 3.30 -1.35
N GLY A 168 15.55 4.44 -0.94
CA GLY A 168 16.15 5.76 -1.14
C GLY A 168 16.29 6.11 -2.62
N ILE A 169 15.32 5.73 -3.46
CA ILE A 169 15.33 5.97 -4.90
C ILE A 169 14.21 6.93 -5.33
N GLU A 170 14.38 7.51 -6.50
CA GLU A 170 13.41 8.42 -7.09
C GLU A 170 12.03 7.77 -7.27
N ALA A 171 10.99 8.54 -7.03
CA ALA A 171 9.60 8.12 -7.09
C ALA A 171 9.22 7.48 -8.45
N GLU A 172 9.74 8.01 -9.56
CA GLU A 172 9.51 7.49 -10.91
C GLU A 172 9.94 6.02 -11.05
N ARG A 173 11.06 5.65 -10.44
CA ARG A 173 11.64 4.30 -10.58
C ARG A 173 10.79 3.21 -9.91
N VAL A 174 10.10 3.55 -8.82
CA VAL A 174 9.28 2.56 -8.08
C VAL A 174 7.93 2.29 -8.75
N LEU A 175 7.51 3.11 -9.69
CA LEU A 175 6.28 2.87 -10.46
C LEU A 175 6.36 1.59 -11.31
N GLY A 176 7.57 1.14 -11.65
CA GLY A 176 7.81 -0.12 -12.35
C GLY A 176 7.62 -1.39 -11.50
N PHE A 177 7.45 -1.29 -10.18
CA PHE A 177 7.18 -2.46 -9.35
C PHE A 177 5.73 -2.94 -9.51
N ALA A 178 5.56 -4.23 -9.80
CA ALA A 178 4.27 -4.86 -9.72
C ALA A 178 3.84 -4.98 -8.25
N VAL A 179 2.59 -4.65 -7.98
CA VAL A 179 1.96 -4.82 -6.66
C VAL A 179 0.54 -5.31 -6.93
N ASP A 180 0.33 -6.63 -6.85
CA ASP A 180 -0.97 -7.25 -7.08
C ASP A 180 -1.90 -7.09 -5.87
N THR A 181 -3.22 -7.11 -6.07
CA THR A 181 -4.19 -7.19 -4.97
C THR A 181 -3.93 -8.43 -4.12
N CYS A 182 -4.12 -8.34 -2.82
CA CYS A 182 -3.82 -9.41 -1.84
C CYS A 182 -2.34 -9.85 -1.81
N SER A 183 -1.42 -9.13 -2.45
CA SER A 183 0.02 -9.40 -2.32
C SER A 183 0.60 -8.83 -1.03
N VAL A 184 1.71 -9.41 -0.59
CA VAL A 184 2.48 -8.97 0.57
C VAL A 184 3.84 -8.43 0.13
N THR A 185 4.17 -7.22 0.57
CA THR A 185 5.52 -6.64 0.49
C THR A 185 6.06 -6.51 1.90
N ARG A 186 7.24 -7.08 2.16
CA ARG A 186 7.86 -7.06 3.49
C ARG A 186 9.13 -6.22 3.50
N LEU A 187 9.15 -5.23 4.41
CA LEU A 187 10.27 -4.32 4.66
C LEU A 187 10.68 -4.42 6.14
N ASP A 188 11.95 -4.62 6.41
CA ASP A 188 12.49 -4.64 7.77
C ASP A 188 13.30 -3.34 8.01
N HIS A 189 12.92 -2.58 9.02
CA HIS A 189 13.67 -1.41 9.48
C HIS A 189 14.66 -1.85 10.55
N LEU A 190 15.95 -1.66 10.26
CA LEU A 190 17.07 -2.08 11.08
C LEU A 190 17.60 -0.87 11.88
N ASN A 191 17.26 -0.78 13.16
CA ASN A 191 17.82 0.23 14.05
C ASN A 191 19.07 -0.33 14.74
N GLN A 192 20.24 0.21 14.37
CA GLN A 192 21.53 -0.21 14.93
C GLN A 192 22.02 0.67 16.07
N GLY A 193 21.19 1.63 16.54
CA GLY A 193 21.58 2.58 17.58
C GLY A 193 22.59 3.63 17.12
N THR A 194 22.84 3.72 15.81
CA THR A 194 23.63 4.75 15.12
C THR A 194 22.69 5.66 14.32
N GLU A 195 23.16 6.83 13.85
CA GLU A 195 22.35 7.78 13.07
C GLU A 195 21.83 7.21 11.73
N SER A 196 22.34 6.08 11.27
CA SER A 196 21.88 5.44 10.03
C SER A 196 20.99 4.23 10.31
N ALA A 197 19.69 4.45 10.35
CA ALA A 197 18.73 3.37 10.22
C ALA A 197 18.71 2.86 8.76
N ALA A 198 18.78 1.55 8.56
CA ALA A 198 18.77 0.93 7.25
C ALA A 198 17.47 0.13 7.03
N TRP A 199 16.95 0.16 5.82
CA TRP A 199 15.88 -0.70 5.39
C TRP A 199 16.42 -1.95 4.67
N ARG A 200 15.79 -3.09 4.91
CA ARG A 200 16.00 -4.32 4.18
C ARG A 200 14.71 -4.72 3.49
N ILE A 201 14.75 -4.87 2.18
CA ILE A 201 13.64 -5.38 1.40
C ILE A 201 13.70 -6.90 1.46
N VAL A 202 12.71 -7.53 2.08
CA VAL A 202 12.67 -8.99 2.28
C VAL A 202 11.89 -9.67 1.16
N ALA A 203 10.75 -9.08 0.78
CA ALA A 203 9.91 -9.57 -0.32
C ALA A 203 9.16 -8.40 -0.95
N VAL A 204 8.89 -8.49 -2.24
CA VAL A 204 8.01 -7.56 -2.97
C VAL A 204 6.99 -8.38 -3.72
N ASN A 205 5.72 -7.98 -3.64
CA ASN A 205 4.62 -8.59 -4.39
C ASN A 205 4.50 -10.12 -4.18
N GLN A 206 4.72 -10.59 -2.95
CA GLN A 206 4.58 -12.02 -2.64
C GLN A 206 3.10 -12.41 -2.70
N HIS A 207 2.76 -13.22 -3.70
CA HIS A 207 1.41 -13.70 -3.97
C HIS A 207 1.49 -15.13 -4.53
N PRO A 208 0.56 -16.04 -4.22
CA PRO A 208 0.60 -17.43 -4.70
C PRO A 208 0.69 -17.54 -6.22
N ASN A 209 0.06 -16.61 -6.92
CA ASN A 209 -0.06 -16.59 -8.38
C ASN A 209 0.82 -15.54 -9.08
N ALA A 210 1.81 -14.95 -8.38
CA ALA A 210 2.59 -13.82 -8.92
C ALA A 210 3.35 -14.16 -10.21
N LEU A 211 3.71 -15.43 -10.43
CA LEU A 211 4.46 -15.88 -11.61
C LEU A 211 3.59 -16.52 -12.69
N SER A 212 2.27 -16.61 -12.49
CA SER A 212 1.33 -17.21 -13.44
C SER A 212 0.51 -16.20 -14.25
N ARG A 213 0.83 -14.89 -14.13
CA ARG A 213 0.16 -13.79 -14.82
C ARG A 213 1.05 -13.16 -15.88
#